data_a06e82c07998afc50b64b855df14ee8d
#
_entry.id   a06e82c07998afc50b64b855df14ee8d
#
_cell.length_a   1.000
_cell.length_b   1.000
_cell.length_c   1.000
_cell.angle_alpha   90.00
_cell.angle_beta   90.00
_cell.angle_gamma   90.00
#
_symmetry.space_group_name_H-M   'P 1'
#
loop_
_entity.id
_entity.type
_entity.pdbx_description
1 polymer ?
#
loop_
_entity_poly.entity_id
_entity_poly.type
_entity_poly.pdbx_seq_one_letter_code
_entity_poly.pdbx_strand_id
1 'polypeptide(L)'
;MQAQPDPQLNLKRAMAQVRAAAAQGAQIVCLQELFRSQYFCRTEDTAHFRLAEPIPGPTTDVLGQLAADLQIVLIVPVFEQRAPGLYHNSAVVFDADGARLGLYRKMHIPDDPAYYEKFYFAPGDLGFRSYATRYGTIGVLICWDQWFPEAARLTALTGANILFYPSAIGWHQHEPPEVAHAQHEAWELVQRSHAVTNGVYVAAVNRVGREHDVTFWGASFVAAPNGQLLARAAHDAEAVLLATCDLTAVATMRQNWPFLRDRRIDVYDALTARFLDHGP
;
A
#
# COMPACT_ATOMS: atom_id res chain seq x y z
N MET A 1 6.63 5.79 9.46
CA MET A 1 6.83 6.78 10.54
C MET A 1 5.69 6.69 11.54
N GLN A 2 5.92 7.11 12.81
CA GLN A 2 4.86 7.24 13.81
C GLN A 2 4.09 8.55 13.58
N ALA A 3 2.77 8.48 13.47
CA ALA A 3 1.97 9.67 13.25
C ALA A 3 1.71 10.43 14.58
N GLN A 4 1.69 11.75 14.49
CA GLN A 4 1.39 12.68 15.57
C GLN A 4 -0.05 13.19 15.43
N PRO A 5 -0.64 13.77 16.50
CA PRO A 5 -1.98 14.34 16.41
C PRO A 5 -2.11 15.49 15.38
N ASP A 6 -1.03 16.25 15.15
CA ASP A 6 -1.03 17.36 14.20
C ASP A 6 -0.75 16.89 12.75
N PRO A 7 -1.74 17.02 11.82
CA PRO A 7 -1.58 16.64 10.43
C PRO A 7 -0.49 17.44 9.69
N GLN A 8 -0.26 18.69 10.06
CA GLN A 8 0.76 19.52 9.42
C GLN A 8 2.16 19.08 9.83
N LEU A 9 2.34 18.68 11.07
CA LEU A 9 3.60 18.10 11.55
C LEU A 9 3.89 16.78 10.83
N ASN A 10 2.87 15.94 10.65
CA ASN A 10 3.03 14.67 9.92
C ASN A 10 3.44 14.90 8.46
N LEU A 11 2.82 15.87 7.78
CA LEU A 11 3.20 16.24 6.42
C LEU A 11 4.65 16.71 6.34
N LYS A 12 5.09 17.61 7.24
CA LYS A 12 6.49 18.08 7.31
C LYS A 12 7.48 16.92 7.53
N ARG A 13 7.14 16.01 8.43
CA ARG A 13 7.98 14.82 8.73
C ARG A 13 8.04 13.87 7.52
N ALA A 14 6.92 13.61 6.85
CA ALA A 14 6.88 12.82 5.64
C ALA A 14 7.75 13.43 4.54
N MET A 15 7.64 14.74 4.29
CA MET A 15 8.48 15.45 3.34
C MET A 15 9.98 15.34 3.68
N ALA A 16 10.34 15.43 4.96
CA ALA A 16 11.73 15.25 5.39
C ALA A 16 12.24 13.82 5.13
N GLN A 17 11.43 12.81 5.38
CA GLN A 17 11.78 11.41 5.08
C GLN A 17 11.87 11.14 3.57
N VAL A 18 10.98 11.74 2.76
CA VAL A 18 11.06 11.67 1.28
C VAL A 18 12.37 12.28 0.78
N ARG A 19 12.77 13.45 1.29
CA ARG A 19 14.06 14.09 0.96
C ARG A 19 15.25 13.20 1.39
N ALA A 20 15.17 12.61 2.57
CA ALA A 20 16.20 11.69 3.07
C ALA A 20 16.33 10.42 2.22
N ALA A 21 15.20 9.88 1.74
CA ALA A 21 15.18 8.75 0.82
C ALA A 21 15.80 9.11 -0.54
N ALA A 22 15.41 10.24 -1.12
CA ALA A 22 15.97 10.73 -2.38
C ALA A 22 17.49 10.99 -2.28
N ALA A 23 17.94 11.59 -1.17
CA ALA A 23 19.37 11.83 -0.92
C ALA A 23 20.20 10.53 -0.80
N GLN A 24 19.56 9.41 -0.47
CA GLN A 24 20.16 8.07 -0.45
C GLN A 24 20.01 7.33 -1.80
N GLY A 25 19.49 7.98 -2.83
CA GLY A 25 19.36 7.43 -4.18
C GLY A 25 18.03 6.73 -4.48
N ALA A 26 17.00 6.90 -3.64
CA ALA A 26 15.67 6.36 -3.95
C ALA A 26 15.10 7.02 -5.21
N GLN A 27 14.64 6.21 -6.14
CA GLN A 27 13.99 6.65 -7.39
C GLN A 27 12.46 6.57 -7.29
N ILE A 28 11.94 5.62 -6.50
CA ILE A 28 10.51 5.46 -6.22
C ILE A 28 10.33 5.43 -4.72
N VAL A 29 9.47 6.29 -4.21
CA VAL A 29 9.19 6.41 -2.76
C VAL A 29 7.71 6.19 -2.52
N CYS A 30 7.36 5.40 -1.51
CA CYS A 30 6.00 5.18 -1.06
C CYS A 30 5.85 5.59 0.40
N LEU A 31 4.88 6.42 0.70
CA LEU A 31 4.48 6.76 2.06
C LEU A 31 3.51 5.70 2.62
N GLN A 32 3.44 5.59 3.94
CA GLN A 32 2.48 4.70 4.62
C GLN A 32 1.04 5.17 4.46
N GLU A 33 0.08 4.25 4.58
CA GLU A 33 -1.36 4.54 4.54
C GLU A 33 -1.76 5.62 5.55
N LEU A 34 -2.63 6.57 5.12
CA LEU A 34 -3.20 7.65 5.95
C LEU A 34 -2.15 8.41 6.78
N PHE A 35 -0.96 8.63 6.22
CA PHE A 35 0.22 9.13 6.95
C PHE A 35 0.03 10.50 7.60
N ARG A 36 -0.94 11.32 7.11
CA ARG A 36 -1.17 12.68 7.60
C ARG A 36 -1.77 12.75 9.00
N SER A 37 -2.42 11.70 9.47
CA SER A 37 -3.11 11.68 10.76
C SER A 37 -2.75 10.46 11.57
N GLN A 38 -2.99 10.50 12.87
CA GLN A 38 -3.16 9.28 13.62
C GLN A 38 -4.29 8.46 13.01
N TYR A 39 -4.24 7.14 13.20
CA TYR A 39 -5.22 6.23 12.61
C TYR A 39 -6.59 6.40 13.28
N PHE A 40 -7.45 7.13 12.62
CA PHE A 40 -8.75 7.54 13.16
C PHE A 40 -9.84 6.45 13.01
N CYS A 41 -9.64 5.49 12.10
CA CYS A 41 -10.64 4.43 11.83
C CYS A 41 -10.81 3.44 13.00
N ARG A 42 -10.09 3.61 14.10
CA ARG A 42 -10.30 2.84 15.33
C ARG A 42 -11.63 3.18 16.05
N THR A 43 -12.28 4.28 15.69
CA THR A 43 -13.59 4.70 16.19
C THR A 43 -14.45 5.24 15.06
N GLU A 44 -15.76 5.17 15.21
CA GLU A 44 -16.74 5.77 14.31
C GLU A 44 -17.09 7.17 14.83
N ASP A 45 -16.37 8.18 14.33
CA ASP A 45 -16.57 9.59 14.72
C ASP A 45 -16.60 10.50 13.50
N THR A 46 -17.75 11.15 13.27
CA THR A 46 -17.95 12.07 12.14
C THR A 46 -17.00 13.27 12.16
N ALA A 47 -16.43 13.63 13.31
CA ALA A 47 -15.46 14.72 13.42
C ALA A 47 -14.19 14.44 12.59
N HIS A 48 -13.88 13.18 12.29
CA HIS A 48 -12.70 12.83 11.51
C HIS A 48 -12.83 13.08 10.01
N PHE A 49 -14.05 13.28 9.47
CA PHE A 49 -14.22 13.66 8.05
C PHE A 49 -13.56 14.99 7.69
N ARG A 50 -13.28 15.86 8.69
CA ARG A 50 -12.50 17.10 8.49
C ARG A 50 -11.04 16.86 8.06
N LEU A 51 -10.52 15.64 8.22
CA LEU A 51 -9.17 15.27 7.80
C LEU A 51 -9.08 14.95 6.31
N ALA A 52 -10.22 14.77 5.65
CA ALA A 52 -10.28 14.46 4.23
C ALA A 52 -9.95 15.67 3.36
N GLU A 53 -9.34 15.42 2.22
CA GLU A 53 -8.97 16.44 1.23
C GLU A 53 -9.46 16.04 -0.16
N PRO A 54 -9.80 17.03 -1.02
CA PRO A 54 -10.03 16.72 -2.44
C PRO A 54 -8.74 16.27 -3.12
N ILE A 55 -8.84 15.63 -4.27
CA ILE A 55 -7.72 15.32 -5.15
C ILE A 55 -7.99 15.95 -6.53
N PRO A 56 -7.19 16.96 -6.98
CA PRO A 56 -6.05 17.59 -6.29
C PRO A 56 -6.46 18.37 -5.06
N GLY A 57 -5.51 18.55 -4.13
CA GLY A 57 -5.69 19.25 -2.88
C GLY A 57 -4.36 19.55 -2.18
N PRO A 58 -4.37 20.19 -1.00
CA PRO A 58 -3.17 20.74 -0.38
C PRO A 58 -2.02 19.73 -0.22
N THR A 59 -2.33 18.48 0.17
CA THR A 59 -1.30 17.44 0.33
C THR A 59 -0.73 17.00 -1.02
N THR A 60 -1.60 16.78 -2.00
CA THR A 60 -1.17 16.31 -3.34
C THR A 60 -0.39 17.37 -4.08
N ASP A 61 -0.74 18.65 -3.93
CA ASP A 61 -0.04 19.76 -4.60
C ASP A 61 1.40 19.88 -4.08
N VAL A 62 1.56 19.91 -2.74
CA VAL A 62 2.89 20.02 -2.13
C VAL A 62 3.77 18.80 -2.42
N LEU A 63 3.21 17.59 -2.38
CA LEU A 63 3.98 16.37 -2.60
C LEU A 63 4.24 16.08 -4.08
N GLY A 64 3.35 16.52 -4.99
CA GLY A 64 3.62 16.51 -6.42
C GLY A 64 4.77 17.42 -6.80
N GLN A 65 4.81 18.64 -6.23
CA GLN A 65 5.95 19.54 -6.40
C GLN A 65 7.23 18.96 -5.82
N LEU A 66 7.17 18.33 -4.65
CA LEU A 66 8.34 17.65 -4.05
C LEU A 66 8.85 16.51 -4.92
N ALA A 67 7.97 15.74 -5.57
CA ALA A 67 8.36 14.69 -6.51
C ALA A 67 9.15 15.27 -7.71
N ALA A 68 8.67 16.38 -8.28
CA ALA A 68 9.37 17.10 -9.35
C ALA A 68 10.73 17.63 -8.91
N ASP A 69 10.79 18.32 -7.77
CA ASP A 69 12.02 18.92 -7.23
C ASP A 69 13.12 17.86 -7.00
N LEU A 70 12.73 16.67 -6.56
CA LEU A 70 13.63 15.56 -6.24
C LEU A 70 13.82 14.60 -7.42
N GLN A 71 13.08 14.75 -8.50
CA GLN A 71 13.06 13.86 -9.67
C GLN A 71 12.79 12.39 -9.28
N ILE A 72 11.84 12.15 -8.38
CA ILE A 72 11.43 10.82 -7.92
C ILE A 72 9.97 10.53 -8.24
N VAL A 73 9.64 9.26 -8.42
CA VAL A 73 8.27 8.79 -8.39
C VAL A 73 7.80 8.76 -6.93
N LEU A 74 6.62 9.30 -6.67
CA LEU A 74 6.10 9.38 -5.30
C LEU A 74 4.68 8.83 -5.21
N ILE A 75 4.47 7.88 -4.31
CA ILE A 75 3.17 7.29 -3.98
C ILE A 75 2.66 7.94 -2.70
N VAL A 76 1.53 8.64 -2.80
CA VAL A 76 0.97 9.49 -1.75
C VAL A 76 -0.40 9.00 -1.32
N PRO A 77 -0.52 8.26 -0.20
CA PRO A 77 -1.82 7.92 0.39
C PRO A 77 -2.56 9.14 0.94
N VAL A 78 -3.86 9.23 0.66
CA VAL A 78 -4.72 10.38 1.01
C VAL A 78 -6.08 9.90 1.48
N PHE A 79 -6.62 10.52 2.54
CA PHE A 79 -8.04 10.47 2.85
C PHE A 79 -8.77 11.38 1.85
N GLU A 80 -9.32 10.80 0.79
CA GLU A 80 -9.97 11.53 -0.30
C GLU A 80 -11.38 11.94 0.05
N GLN A 81 -11.69 13.21 -0.07
CA GLN A 81 -13.05 13.73 -0.20
C GLN A 81 -13.39 13.87 -1.68
N ARG A 82 -14.04 12.86 -2.27
CA ARG A 82 -14.46 12.90 -3.69
C ARG A 82 -15.63 13.86 -3.92
N ALA A 83 -16.55 13.87 -2.98
CA ALA A 83 -17.70 14.76 -2.93
C ALA A 83 -18.19 14.88 -1.48
N PRO A 84 -19.05 15.85 -1.13
CA PRO A 84 -19.71 15.86 0.17
C PRO A 84 -20.43 14.52 0.45
N GLY A 85 -20.06 13.86 1.55
CA GLY A 85 -20.61 12.55 1.93
C GLY A 85 -20.04 11.33 1.17
N LEU A 86 -19.07 11.53 0.28
CA LEU A 86 -18.41 10.43 -0.45
C LEU A 86 -16.90 10.52 -0.28
N TYR A 87 -16.33 9.53 0.39
CA TYR A 87 -14.91 9.49 0.76
C TYR A 87 -14.27 8.17 0.39
N HIS A 88 -12.97 8.19 0.11
CA HIS A 88 -12.18 7.01 -0.19
C HIS A 88 -10.83 7.03 0.54
N ASN A 89 -10.31 5.86 0.83
CA ASN A 89 -8.91 5.66 1.16
C ASN A 89 -8.16 5.52 -0.18
N SER A 90 -7.36 6.51 -0.55
CA SER A 90 -6.79 6.65 -1.89
C SER A 90 -5.27 6.78 -1.85
N ALA A 91 -4.60 6.42 -2.93
CA ALA A 91 -3.18 6.70 -3.13
C ALA A 91 -2.96 7.32 -4.51
N VAL A 92 -2.34 8.49 -4.54
CA VAL A 92 -2.00 9.22 -5.77
C VAL A 92 -0.58 8.84 -6.18
N VAL A 93 -0.37 8.65 -7.49
CA VAL A 93 0.95 8.37 -8.07
C VAL A 93 1.42 9.59 -8.86
N PHE A 94 2.56 10.14 -8.47
CA PHE A 94 3.28 11.19 -9.19
C PHE A 94 4.50 10.60 -9.88
N ASP A 95 4.74 11.03 -11.12
CA ASP A 95 5.99 10.71 -11.82
C ASP A 95 7.13 11.64 -11.38
N ALA A 96 8.32 11.38 -11.86
CA ALA A 96 9.55 12.09 -11.51
C ALA A 96 9.59 13.56 -11.98
N ASP A 97 8.69 13.98 -12.84
CA ASP A 97 8.47 15.36 -13.24
C ASP A 97 7.34 16.07 -12.45
N GLY A 98 6.75 15.36 -11.48
CA GLY A 98 5.62 15.83 -10.71
C GLY A 98 4.25 15.64 -11.39
N ALA A 99 4.20 15.08 -12.59
CA ALA A 99 2.95 14.78 -13.26
C ALA A 99 2.15 13.73 -12.47
N ARG A 100 0.87 14.00 -12.23
CA ARG A 100 -0.03 13.04 -11.62
C ARG A 100 -0.44 11.98 -12.65
N LEU A 101 0.11 10.77 -12.52
CA LEU A 101 -0.21 9.65 -13.41
C LEU A 101 -1.60 9.07 -13.18
N GLY A 102 -2.09 9.19 -11.95
CA GLY A 102 -3.41 8.71 -11.56
C GLY A 102 -3.55 8.49 -10.06
N LEU A 103 -4.61 7.79 -9.69
CA LEU A 103 -4.85 7.38 -8.31
C LEU A 103 -5.46 5.98 -8.25
N TYR A 104 -5.22 5.30 -7.15
CA TYR A 104 -5.87 4.07 -6.74
C TYR A 104 -6.77 4.36 -5.54
N ARG A 105 -7.98 3.80 -5.52
CA ARG A 105 -8.89 3.80 -4.39
C ARG A 105 -8.94 2.39 -3.81
N LYS A 106 -8.72 2.24 -2.52
CA LYS A 106 -8.73 0.96 -1.79
C LYS A 106 -10.00 0.17 -2.12
N MET A 107 -9.83 -1.01 -2.69
CA MET A 107 -10.95 -1.84 -3.15
C MET A 107 -11.59 -2.62 -2.02
N HIS A 108 -10.78 -3.17 -1.12
CA HIS A 108 -11.24 -3.97 0.00
C HIS A 108 -11.16 -3.15 1.28
N ILE A 109 -12.32 -2.86 1.87
CA ILE A 109 -12.44 -2.02 3.06
C ILE A 109 -12.70 -2.93 4.28
N PRO A 110 -11.80 -2.93 5.28
CA PRO A 110 -11.99 -3.71 6.51
C PRO A 110 -13.10 -3.12 7.39
N ASP A 111 -13.61 -3.97 8.27
CA ASP A 111 -14.60 -3.61 9.30
C ASP A 111 -14.42 -4.50 10.52
N ASP A 112 -13.22 -4.52 11.05
CA ASP A 112 -12.84 -5.29 12.22
C ASP A 112 -12.69 -4.37 13.45
N PRO A 113 -12.67 -4.91 14.67
CA PRO A 113 -12.41 -4.13 15.88
C PRO A 113 -11.13 -3.29 15.74
N ALA A 114 -11.23 -1.99 16.02
CA ALA A 114 -10.20 -0.96 15.79
C ALA A 114 -9.84 -0.66 14.33
N TYR A 115 -10.56 -1.23 13.36
CA TYR A 115 -10.40 -0.98 11.92
C TYR A 115 -11.75 -0.72 11.23
N TYR A 116 -12.56 0.20 11.78
CA TYR A 116 -13.91 0.54 11.29
C TYR A 116 -13.84 1.43 10.03
N GLU A 117 -13.14 0.96 9.01
CA GLU A 117 -12.94 1.75 7.79
C GLU A 117 -14.21 1.90 6.95
N LYS A 118 -15.15 0.97 7.04
CA LYS A 118 -16.44 1.07 6.32
C LYS A 118 -17.31 2.24 6.76
N PHE A 119 -17.11 2.75 7.98
CA PHE A 119 -17.77 3.98 8.42
C PHE A 119 -17.30 5.20 7.62
N TYR A 120 -16.05 5.20 7.18
CA TYR A 120 -15.43 6.35 6.53
C TYR A 120 -15.39 6.23 5.02
N PHE A 121 -15.14 5.04 4.46
CA PHE A 121 -14.75 4.88 3.07
C PHE A 121 -15.73 4.03 2.26
N ALA A 122 -16.11 4.55 1.10
CA ALA A 122 -16.68 3.73 0.05
C ALA A 122 -15.58 2.85 -0.59
N PRO A 123 -15.89 1.61 -1.01
CA PRO A 123 -14.99 0.79 -1.80
C PRO A 123 -14.51 1.52 -3.07
N GLY A 124 -13.30 1.17 -3.53
CA GLY A 124 -12.73 1.71 -4.75
C GLY A 124 -13.56 1.34 -5.99
N ASP A 125 -13.61 2.26 -6.95
CA ASP A 125 -14.40 2.13 -8.17
C ASP A 125 -13.58 2.34 -9.45
N LEU A 126 -12.25 2.38 -9.33
CA LEU A 126 -11.34 2.61 -10.45
C LEU A 126 -10.70 1.32 -11.00
N GLY A 127 -10.98 0.19 -10.36
CA GLY A 127 -10.39 -1.11 -10.70
C GLY A 127 -8.91 -1.21 -10.33
N PHE A 128 -8.31 -2.34 -10.66
CA PHE A 128 -6.89 -2.62 -10.47
C PHE A 128 -6.10 -2.15 -11.69
N ARG A 129 -5.00 -1.41 -11.46
CA ARG A 129 -4.20 -0.82 -12.55
C ARG A 129 -2.75 -0.66 -12.17
N SER A 130 -1.90 -0.53 -13.19
CA SER A 130 -0.52 -0.12 -13.03
C SER A 130 -0.30 1.27 -13.63
N TYR A 131 0.83 1.87 -13.26
CA TYR A 131 1.26 3.19 -13.69
C TYR A 131 2.64 3.07 -14.31
N ALA A 132 2.78 3.43 -15.60
CA ALA A 132 4.05 3.53 -16.25
C ALA A 132 4.74 4.81 -15.77
N THR A 133 5.86 4.66 -15.07
CA THR A 133 6.64 5.75 -14.51
C THR A 133 8.01 5.83 -15.18
N ARG A 134 8.74 6.91 -14.94
CA ARG A 134 10.12 7.07 -15.41
C ARG A 134 11.04 5.90 -15.02
N TYR A 135 10.79 5.25 -13.87
CA TYR A 135 11.69 4.24 -13.31
C TYR A 135 11.13 2.82 -13.35
N GLY A 136 10.01 2.61 -13.99
CA GLY A 136 9.37 1.29 -14.13
C GLY A 136 7.87 1.33 -13.95
N THR A 137 7.20 0.25 -14.31
CA THR A 137 5.74 0.13 -14.14
C THR A 137 5.42 -0.36 -12.74
N ILE A 138 4.64 0.40 -12.00
CA ILE A 138 4.28 0.11 -10.61
C ILE A 138 2.78 -0.12 -10.45
N GLY A 139 2.41 -0.97 -9.52
CA GLY A 139 1.04 -1.14 -9.03
C GLY A 139 0.93 -0.65 -7.59
N VAL A 140 -0.23 -0.12 -7.22
CA VAL A 140 -0.52 0.30 -5.84
C VAL A 140 -1.78 -0.41 -5.37
N LEU A 141 -1.68 -1.01 -4.20
CA LEU A 141 -2.76 -1.67 -3.47
C LEU A 141 -2.65 -1.20 -2.01
N ILE A 142 -3.77 -1.01 -1.30
CA ILE A 142 -3.73 -0.39 0.03
C ILE A 142 -4.10 -1.40 1.11
N CYS A 143 -3.19 -1.65 2.05
CA CYS A 143 -3.39 -2.34 3.32
C CYS A 143 -4.22 -3.64 3.18
N TRP A 144 -5.53 -3.59 3.46
CA TRP A 144 -6.44 -4.76 3.44
C TRP A 144 -6.46 -5.50 2.10
N ASP A 145 -6.16 -4.82 0.99
CA ASP A 145 -5.99 -5.45 -0.33
C ASP A 145 -4.91 -6.55 -0.33
N GLN A 146 -3.96 -6.50 0.62
CA GLN A 146 -2.87 -7.47 0.76
C GLN A 146 -3.35 -8.90 1.01
N TRP A 147 -4.56 -9.08 1.57
CA TRP A 147 -5.12 -10.40 1.87
C TRP A 147 -5.77 -11.08 0.66
N PHE A 148 -5.95 -10.35 -0.44
CA PHE A 148 -6.68 -10.80 -1.63
C PHE A 148 -5.73 -11.09 -2.79
N PRO A 149 -5.45 -12.38 -3.10
CA PRO A 149 -4.59 -12.75 -4.22
C PRO A 149 -5.06 -12.20 -5.56
N GLU A 150 -6.37 -12.02 -5.74
CA GLU A 150 -6.99 -11.45 -6.93
C GLU A 150 -6.52 -10.02 -7.18
N ALA A 151 -6.41 -9.21 -6.12
CA ALA A 151 -5.95 -7.83 -6.23
C ALA A 151 -4.50 -7.76 -6.76
N ALA A 152 -3.60 -8.55 -6.17
CA ALA A 152 -2.22 -8.67 -6.62
C ALA A 152 -2.13 -9.17 -8.06
N ARG A 153 -2.90 -10.23 -8.38
CA ARG A 153 -2.92 -10.84 -9.72
C ARG A 153 -3.43 -9.87 -10.78
N LEU A 154 -4.57 -9.23 -10.54
CA LEU A 154 -5.16 -8.29 -11.49
C LEU A 154 -4.23 -7.11 -11.74
N THR A 155 -3.62 -6.55 -10.68
CA THR A 155 -2.64 -5.47 -10.82
C THR A 155 -1.39 -5.92 -11.58
N ALA A 156 -0.86 -7.12 -11.32
CA ALA A 156 0.29 -7.64 -12.05
C ALA A 156 -0.02 -7.90 -13.54
N LEU A 157 -1.26 -8.31 -13.86
CA LEU A 157 -1.71 -8.50 -15.25
C LEU A 157 -1.80 -7.21 -16.05
N THR A 158 -1.88 -6.04 -15.41
CA THR A 158 -1.79 -4.73 -16.10
C THR A 158 -0.35 -4.30 -16.40
N GLY A 159 0.66 -5.12 -16.06
CA GLY A 159 2.05 -4.90 -16.40
C GLY A 159 2.95 -4.43 -15.24
N ALA A 160 2.47 -4.40 -14.01
CA ALA A 160 3.27 -3.99 -12.86
C ALA A 160 4.52 -4.88 -12.69
N ASN A 161 5.66 -4.23 -12.43
CA ASN A 161 6.92 -4.87 -12.05
C ASN A 161 7.13 -4.84 -10.53
N ILE A 162 6.57 -3.84 -9.87
CA ILE A 162 6.63 -3.64 -8.42
C ILE A 162 5.22 -3.36 -7.92
N LEU A 163 4.78 -4.09 -6.89
CA LEU A 163 3.54 -3.81 -6.16
C LEU A 163 3.88 -3.12 -4.85
N PHE A 164 3.27 -1.97 -4.59
CA PHE A 164 3.38 -1.23 -3.33
C PHE A 164 2.12 -1.42 -2.50
N TYR A 165 2.31 -1.69 -1.22
CA TYR A 165 1.25 -1.83 -0.22
C TYR A 165 1.46 -0.82 0.93
N PRO A 166 1.08 0.46 0.76
CA PRO A 166 0.96 1.36 1.89
C PRO A 166 -0.06 0.81 2.88
N SER A 167 0.35 0.67 4.14
CA SER A 167 -0.42 -0.03 5.17
C SER A 167 -0.41 0.70 6.51
N ALA A 168 -1.46 0.44 7.30
CA ALA A 168 -1.59 0.79 8.69
C ALA A 168 -2.15 -0.43 9.44
N ILE A 169 -1.28 -1.42 9.71
CA ILE A 169 -1.64 -2.66 10.39
C ILE A 169 -0.74 -2.88 11.60
N GLY A 170 -1.33 -3.38 12.68
CA GLY A 170 -0.67 -3.55 13.95
C GLY A 170 -1.41 -4.50 14.87
N TRP A 171 -0.88 -4.70 16.05
CA TRP A 171 -1.47 -5.50 17.11
C TRP A 171 -2.42 -4.67 17.95
N HIS A 172 -3.57 -5.24 18.26
CA HIS A 172 -4.46 -4.69 19.28
C HIS A 172 -3.95 -5.08 20.68
N GLN A 173 -4.00 -4.16 21.64
CA GLN A 173 -3.43 -4.36 22.98
C GLN A 173 -4.04 -5.56 23.77
N HIS A 174 -5.20 -6.07 23.37
CA HIS A 174 -5.87 -7.19 24.01
C HIS A 174 -5.70 -8.52 23.26
N GLU A 175 -4.92 -8.54 22.17
CA GLU A 175 -4.67 -9.78 21.46
C GLU A 175 -3.71 -10.68 22.25
N PRO A 176 -3.99 -12.00 22.33
CA PRO A 176 -3.03 -12.96 22.86
C PRO A 176 -1.73 -12.95 22.06
N PRO A 177 -0.55 -13.06 22.70
CA PRO A 177 0.75 -12.99 22.01
C PRO A 177 0.90 -13.97 20.85
N GLU A 178 0.36 -15.18 20.97
CA GLU A 178 0.39 -16.20 19.91
C GLU A 178 -0.44 -15.80 18.70
N VAL A 179 -1.58 -15.12 18.90
CA VAL A 179 -2.43 -14.60 17.81
C VAL A 179 -1.71 -13.44 17.13
N ALA A 180 -1.16 -12.52 17.91
CA ALA A 180 -0.42 -11.37 17.42
C ALA A 180 0.79 -11.80 16.56
N HIS A 181 1.53 -12.83 16.99
CA HIS A 181 2.66 -13.38 16.25
C HIS A 181 2.19 -14.02 14.92
N ALA A 182 1.16 -14.85 14.97
CA ALA A 182 0.63 -15.52 13.78
C ALA A 182 0.07 -14.53 12.74
N GLN A 183 -0.55 -13.44 13.17
CA GLN A 183 -1.03 -12.38 12.28
C GLN A 183 0.12 -11.72 11.52
N HIS A 184 1.22 -11.37 12.22
CA HIS A 184 2.39 -10.77 11.59
C HIS A 184 3.07 -11.72 10.60
N GLU A 185 3.22 -13.01 10.96
CA GLU A 185 3.78 -14.01 10.06
C GLU A 185 2.91 -14.19 8.81
N ALA A 186 1.58 -14.27 8.97
CA ALA A 186 0.64 -14.36 7.86
C ALA A 186 0.73 -13.13 6.94
N TRP A 187 0.86 -11.93 7.52
CA TRP A 187 1.00 -10.67 6.77
C TRP A 187 2.25 -10.64 5.87
N GLU A 188 3.39 -11.08 6.38
CA GLU A 188 4.61 -11.19 5.58
C GLU A 188 4.49 -12.29 4.53
N LEU A 189 3.98 -13.46 4.94
CA LEU A 189 3.88 -14.63 4.08
C LEU A 189 3.00 -14.36 2.86
N VAL A 190 1.81 -13.78 3.03
CA VAL A 190 0.88 -13.52 1.93
C VAL A 190 1.48 -12.55 0.91
N GLN A 191 2.15 -11.49 1.35
CA GLN A 191 2.75 -10.51 0.45
C GLN A 191 3.98 -11.08 -0.29
N ARG A 192 4.80 -11.89 0.38
CA ARG A 192 5.89 -12.63 -0.29
C ARG A 192 5.34 -13.65 -1.30
N SER A 193 4.19 -14.28 -1.00
CA SER A 193 3.49 -15.13 -1.95
C SER A 193 3.06 -14.36 -3.19
N HIS A 194 2.58 -13.12 -3.04
CA HIS A 194 2.25 -12.27 -4.21
C HIS A 194 3.47 -11.98 -5.07
N ALA A 195 4.64 -11.76 -4.47
CA ALA A 195 5.87 -11.58 -5.23
C ALA A 195 6.18 -12.81 -6.09
N VAL A 196 6.17 -13.99 -5.50
CA VAL A 196 6.47 -15.26 -6.18
C VAL A 196 5.45 -15.58 -7.26
N THR A 197 4.16 -15.60 -6.90
CA THR A 197 3.10 -16.05 -7.80
C THR A 197 2.87 -15.15 -9.00
N ASN A 198 3.32 -13.88 -8.93
CA ASN A 198 3.22 -12.92 -10.03
C ASN A 198 4.58 -12.61 -10.69
N GLY A 199 5.69 -13.08 -10.12
CA GLY A 199 7.04 -12.78 -10.59
C GLY A 199 7.31 -11.28 -10.60
N VAL A 200 7.03 -10.59 -9.49
CA VAL A 200 7.16 -9.13 -9.30
C VAL A 200 7.86 -8.81 -7.98
N TYR A 201 8.37 -7.60 -7.83
CA TYR A 201 8.75 -7.09 -6.52
C TYR A 201 7.51 -6.70 -5.72
N VAL A 202 7.59 -6.86 -4.39
CA VAL A 202 6.57 -6.37 -3.46
C VAL A 202 7.22 -5.50 -2.40
N ALA A 203 6.71 -4.28 -2.23
CA ALA A 203 7.13 -3.34 -1.20
C ALA A 203 5.97 -3.12 -0.22
N ALA A 204 6.07 -3.71 0.96
CA ALA A 204 5.15 -3.50 2.07
C ALA A 204 5.61 -2.29 2.89
N VAL A 205 4.78 -1.25 2.95
CA VAL A 205 5.12 0.03 3.57
C VAL A 205 4.18 0.30 4.73
N ASN A 206 4.58 -0.17 5.92
CA ASN A 206 3.71 -0.13 7.09
C ASN A 206 4.02 1.04 8.02
N ARG A 207 3.00 1.48 8.73
CA ARG A 207 3.06 2.40 9.86
C ARG A 207 3.80 1.76 11.04
N VAL A 208 4.42 2.56 11.90
CA VAL A 208 5.11 2.12 13.12
C VAL A 208 4.71 2.95 14.32
N GLY A 209 4.76 2.35 15.49
CA GLY A 209 4.55 3.01 16.78
C GLY A 209 3.16 2.82 17.35
N ARG A 210 3.00 3.24 18.60
CA ARG A 210 1.75 3.07 19.33
C ARG A 210 0.84 4.28 19.15
N GLU A 211 -0.40 4.00 18.76
CA GLU A 211 -1.48 4.97 18.68
C GLU A 211 -2.69 4.42 19.46
N HIS A 212 -2.92 4.95 20.65
CA HIS A 212 -3.97 4.50 21.59
C HIS A 212 -3.85 3.00 21.96
N ASP A 213 -4.78 2.18 21.47
CA ASP A 213 -4.91 0.74 21.74
C ASP A 213 -4.32 -0.15 20.65
N VAL A 214 -3.79 0.45 19.57
CA VAL A 214 -3.11 -0.27 18.49
C VAL A 214 -1.61 0.03 18.52
N THR A 215 -0.79 -1.01 18.44
CA THR A 215 0.65 -0.91 18.19
C THR A 215 0.92 -1.34 16.74
N PHE A 216 1.12 -0.37 15.85
CA PHE A 216 1.51 -0.62 14.48
C PHE A 216 2.89 -1.22 14.45
N TRP A 217 3.01 -2.42 13.90
CA TRP A 217 4.22 -3.24 14.05
C TRP A 217 5.38 -2.90 13.12
N GLY A 218 5.28 -1.81 12.33
CA GLY A 218 6.38 -1.45 11.43
C GLY A 218 6.73 -2.58 10.47
N ALA A 219 7.93 -3.12 10.60
CA ALA A 219 8.44 -4.27 9.85
C ALA A 219 8.27 -4.16 8.33
N SER A 220 8.22 -2.94 7.78
CA SER A 220 8.18 -2.71 6.33
C SER A 220 9.27 -3.52 5.64
N PHE A 221 8.98 -4.06 4.46
CA PHE A 221 9.96 -4.88 3.74
C PHE A 221 9.84 -4.74 2.23
N VAL A 222 10.88 -5.17 1.53
CA VAL A 222 10.87 -5.36 0.08
C VAL A 222 11.21 -6.82 -0.22
N ALA A 223 10.33 -7.49 -0.97
CA ALA A 223 10.54 -8.85 -1.45
C ALA A 223 10.85 -8.87 -2.95
N ALA A 224 11.81 -9.70 -3.34
CA ALA A 224 12.16 -9.97 -4.72
C ALA A 224 11.13 -10.91 -5.40
N PRO A 225 11.13 -11.02 -6.75
CA PRO A 225 10.23 -11.90 -7.50
C PRO A 225 10.29 -13.38 -7.10
N ASN A 226 11.36 -13.82 -6.46
CA ASN A 226 11.51 -15.18 -5.91
C ASN A 226 11.07 -15.29 -4.44
N GLY A 227 10.52 -14.22 -3.84
CA GLY A 227 10.07 -14.17 -2.46
C GLY A 227 11.16 -13.93 -1.41
N GLN A 228 12.43 -13.75 -1.81
CA GLN A 228 13.48 -13.37 -0.87
C GLN A 228 13.29 -11.94 -0.38
N LEU A 229 13.53 -11.72 0.90
CA LEU A 229 13.56 -10.37 1.46
C LEU A 229 14.86 -9.68 1.08
N LEU A 230 14.76 -8.56 0.37
CA LEU A 230 15.90 -7.69 0.03
C LEU A 230 16.25 -6.75 1.18
N ALA A 231 15.22 -6.27 1.88
CA ALA A 231 15.36 -5.37 3.01
C ALA A 231 14.16 -5.52 3.95
N ARG A 232 14.37 -5.29 5.24
CA ARG A 232 13.33 -5.29 6.29
C ARG A 232 13.66 -4.23 7.33
N ALA A 233 12.66 -3.46 7.74
CA ALA A 233 12.75 -2.52 8.85
C ALA A 233 12.47 -3.21 10.19
N ALA A 234 12.87 -2.57 11.28
CA ALA A 234 12.54 -3.00 12.64
C ALA A 234 11.05 -2.80 12.94
N HIS A 235 10.56 -3.46 14.01
CA HIS A 235 9.18 -3.36 14.46
C HIS A 235 8.87 -2.07 15.22
N ASP A 236 9.86 -1.48 15.86
CA ASP A 236 9.72 -0.43 16.89
C ASP A 236 10.39 0.89 16.52
N ALA A 237 10.98 0.98 15.34
CA ALA A 237 11.71 2.16 14.91
C ALA A 237 11.21 2.72 13.57
N GLU A 238 11.23 4.05 13.47
CA GLU A 238 11.04 4.72 12.18
C GLU A 238 12.26 4.47 11.29
N ALA A 239 12.00 4.23 10.01
CA ALA A 239 13.05 3.99 9.04
C ALA A 239 12.71 4.54 7.67
N VAL A 240 13.74 4.94 6.93
CA VAL A 240 13.74 4.97 5.47
C VAL A 240 14.36 3.65 5.02
N LEU A 241 13.53 2.79 4.41
CA LEU A 241 13.97 1.48 3.93
C LEU A 241 14.26 1.56 2.44
N LEU A 242 15.49 1.21 2.04
CA LEU A 242 15.89 1.17 0.63
C LEU A 242 16.19 -0.26 0.19
N ALA A 243 15.82 -0.56 -1.05
CA ALA A 243 16.19 -1.79 -1.73
C ALA A 243 16.44 -1.51 -3.22
N THR A 244 17.45 -2.13 -3.79
CA THR A 244 17.68 -2.11 -5.23
C THR A 244 16.83 -3.18 -5.90
N CYS A 245 15.98 -2.77 -6.86
CA CYS A 245 15.13 -3.67 -7.64
C CYS A 245 15.64 -3.70 -9.09
N ASP A 246 16.32 -4.77 -9.47
CA ASP A 246 16.68 -4.98 -10.88
C ASP A 246 15.43 -5.47 -11.65
N LEU A 247 14.85 -4.59 -12.46
CA LEU A 247 13.63 -4.91 -13.19
C LEU A 247 13.82 -6.00 -14.25
N THR A 248 15.07 -6.30 -14.67
CA THR A 248 15.36 -7.43 -15.58
C THR A 248 15.09 -8.77 -14.90
N ALA A 249 15.20 -8.83 -13.55
CA ALA A 249 14.89 -10.02 -12.79
C ALA A 249 13.42 -10.44 -12.90
N VAL A 250 12.50 -9.49 -13.13
CA VAL A 250 11.06 -9.76 -13.35
C VAL A 250 10.88 -10.59 -14.63
N ALA A 251 11.51 -10.17 -15.73
CA ALA A 251 11.45 -10.90 -17.00
C ALA A 251 12.08 -12.29 -16.87
N THR A 252 13.27 -12.38 -16.26
CA THR A 252 13.98 -13.63 -16.03
C THR A 252 13.15 -14.60 -15.17
N MET A 253 12.54 -14.10 -14.09
CA MET A 253 11.69 -14.91 -13.22
C MET A 253 10.48 -15.47 -13.98
N ARG A 254 9.78 -14.62 -14.74
CA ARG A 254 8.61 -15.02 -15.52
C ARG A 254 8.93 -15.95 -16.69
N GLN A 255 10.15 -15.93 -17.19
CA GLN A 255 10.64 -16.89 -18.21
C GLN A 255 10.95 -18.26 -17.60
N ASN A 256 11.62 -18.28 -16.44
CA ASN A 256 12.04 -19.51 -15.77
C ASN A 256 10.88 -20.20 -15.03
N TRP A 257 9.99 -19.41 -14.42
CA TRP A 257 8.76 -19.85 -13.76
C TRP A 257 7.55 -19.21 -14.44
N PRO A 258 7.07 -19.76 -15.53
CA PRO A 258 6.13 -19.10 -16.43
C PRO A 258 4.67 -19.17 -15.92
N PHE A 259 4.43 -18.81 -14.67
CA PHE A 259 3.13 -18.90 -14.03
C PHE A 259 2.03 -18.14 -14.77
N LEU A 260 2.37 -16.99 -15.41
CA LEU A 260 1.38 -16.23 -16.18
C LEU A 260 0.97 -16.95 -17.47
N ARG A 261 1.90 -17.65 -18.15
CA ARG A 261 1.63 -18.45 -19.35
C ARG A 261 0.77 -19.67 -19.00
N ASP A 262 1.08 -20.31 -17.88
CA ASP A 262 0.51 -21.60 -17.51
C ASP A 262 -0.84 -21.47 -16.77
N ARG A 263 -1.39 -20.27 -16.67
CA ARG A 263 -2.72 -20.03 -16.10
C ARG A 263 -3.81 -20.73 -16.94
N ARG A 264 -4.69 -21.43 -16.27
CA ARG A 264 -5.85 -22.10 -16.87
C ARG A 264 -7.07 -21.15 -16.86
N ILE A 265 -6.95 -20.06 -17.64
CA ILE A 265 -8.00 -19.01 -17.72
C ILE A 265 -9.36 -19.55 -18.19
N ASP A 266 -9.36 -20.69 -18.83
CA ASP A 266 -10.52 -21.43 -19.33
C ASP A 266 -11.40 -22.06 -18.21
N VAL A 267 -10.89 -22.10 -16.96
CA VAL A 267 -11.60 -22.72 -15.81
C VAL A 267 -11.71 -21.81 -14.58
N TYR A 268 -11.42 -20.52 -14.73
CA TYR A 268 -11.42 -19.58 -13.61
C TYR A 268 -12.70 -18.76 -13.43
N ASP A 269 -13.76 -19.01 -14.23
CA ASP A 269 -15.02 -18.24 -14.16
C ASP A 269 -15.64 -18.25 -12.75
N ALA A 270 -15.45 -19.36 -12.04
CA ALA A 270 -15.96 -19.53 -10.68
C ALA A 270 -15.31 -18.58 -9.64
N LEU A 271 -14.16 -17.93 -9.96
CA LEU A 271 -13.55 -16.94 -9.06
C LEU A 271 -14.43 -15.71 -8.82
N THR A 272 -15.44 -15.47 -9.65
CA THR A 272 -16.38 -14.37 -9.45
C THR A 272 -17.52 -14.71 -8.50
N ALA A 273 -17.67 -15.98 -8.13
CA ALA A 273 -18.62 -16.40 -7.10
C ALA A 273 -18.01 -16.21 -5.70
N ARG A 274 -18.84 -15.77 -4.75
CA ARG A 274 -18.40 -15.62 -3.36
C ARG A 274 -18.16 -16.96 -2.68
N PHE A 275 -18.91 -17.96 -3.05
CA PHE A 275 -18.83 -19.35 -2.59
C PHE A 275 -19.39 -20.27 -3.67
N LEU A 276 -18.88 -21.48 -3.78
CA LEU A 276 -19.41 -22.49 -4.70
C LEU A 276 -20.26 -23.48 -3.92
N ASP A 277 -21.58 -23.36 -4.08
CA ASP A 277 -22.49 -24.34 -3.54
C ASP A 277 -22.33 -25.65 -4.31
N HIS A 278 -22.19 -26.76 -3.59
CA HIS A 278 -22.25 -28.06 -4.22
C HIS A 278 -23.70 -28.25 -4.71
N GLY A 279 -23.85 -28.42 -6.01
CA GLY A 279 -25.15 -28.78 -6.58
C GLY A 279 -25.70 -30.05 -5.93
N PRO A 280 -27.04 -30.27 -6.02
CA PRO A 280 -27.68 -31.45 -5.46
C PRO A 280 -27.15 -32.73 -6.07
#